data_4b1d9e61ef1ce398369ff934b67cf55b
#
_entry.id   4b1d9e61ef1ce398369ff934b67cf55b
#
_cell.length_a   1.000
_cell.length_b   1.000
_cell.length_c   1.000
_cell.angle_alpha   90.00
_cell.angle_beta   90.00
_cell.angle_gamma   90.00
#
_symmetry.space_group_name_H-M   'P 1'
#
loop_
_entity.id
_entity.type
_entity.pdbx_description
1 polymer ?
#
loop_
_entity_poly.entity_id
_entity_poly.type
_entity_poly.pdbx_seq_one_letter_code
_entity_poly.pdbx_strand_id
1 'polypeptide(L)'
;IADIGKMPHLLVAGATGSGKSVCINTIINSLLYKSTPDEVKLLLIDPKVVELAHYNGIPHLLSPVVTDPKKAANALNWAVAEMNKRYKSFAEIGVKDITSYNEKSETKLPKIVIIIDELADLMMACANEVEDYICRLAQMARAAGMHLIIATQRPSVDVITGVIKANVPSRIAFAVSSQTDSRTILDMGGAEKLLGKGDMLFYPLGAAKPIRLQGAYISEEDSDKVIDFVKSQVKEEVQYEDEIIQTISKTTNIKNDDVDEFLEDAIAFVVQSGQGSSSMLQRKYKIGFNRAARLIDSMEERGIVGPSEGSKPRKVLITMEELSKLEGE
;
A
#
# COMPACT_ATOMS: atom_id res chain seq x y z
N ILE A 1 1.44 18.73 -18.60
CA ILE A 1 1.20 18.84 -17.15
C ILE A 1 -0.03 18.00 -16.83
N ALA A 2 0.07 17.17 -15.83
CA ALA A 2 -1.01 16.33 -15.35
C ALA A 2 -1.30 16.65 -13.87
N ASP A 3 -2.57 16.52 -13.46
CA ASP A 3 -3.02 16.78 -12.11
C ASP A 3 -3.33 15.44 -11.42
N ILE A 4 -2.55 15.10 -10.38
CA ILE A 4 -2.73 13.85 -9.65
C ILE A 4 -4.07 13.81 -8.90
N GLY A 5 -4.65 14.94 -8.54
CA GLY A 5 -5.99 15.02 -7.95
C GLY A 5 -7.10 14.57 -8.92
N LYS A 6 -6.88 14.75 -10.24
CA LYS A 6 -7.77 14.26 -11.30
C LYS A 6 -7.48 12.82 -11.71
N MET A 7 -6.24 12.36 -11.49
CA MET A 7 -5.78 10.98 -11.70
C MET A 7 -5.34 10.40 -10.36
N PRO A 8 -6.27 10.07 -9.46
CA PRO A 8 -5.95 9.87 -8.05
C PRO A 8 -4.90 8.79 -7.80
N HIS A 9 -4.81 7.82 -8.69
CA HIS A 9 -3.86 6.73 -8.60
C HIS A 9 -3.24 6.46 -9.97
N LEU A 10 -1.92 6.23 -9.99
CA LEU A 10 -1.12 6.09 -11.20
C LEU A 10 -0.24 4.84 -11.13
N LEU A 11 -0.34 4.01 -12.15
CA LEU A 11 0.58 2.90 -12.39
C LEU A 11 1.66 3.33 -13.40
N VAL A 12 2.92 3.12 -13.06
CA VAL A 12 4.08 3.46 -13.90
C VAL A 12 4.92 2.20 -14.12
N ALA A 13 5.02 1.72 -15.35
CA ALA A 13 5.78 0.51 -15.62
C ALA A 13 6.68 0.64 -16.85
N GLY A 14 7.79 -0.10 -16.87
CA GLY A 14 8.74 -0.13 -17.99
C GLY A 14 10.03 -0.85 -17.64
N ALA A 15 10.78 -1.28 -18.65
CA ALA A 15 12.05 -1.96 -18.47
C ALA A 15 13.11 -1.05 -17.80
N THR A 16 14.16 -1.65 -17.26
CA THR A 16 15.31 -0.91 -16.71
C THR A 16 15.91 0.01 -17.78
N GLY A 17 16.22 1.25 -17.40
CA GLY A 17 16.77 2.26 -18.32
C GLY A 17 15.73 2.90 -19.27
N SER A 18 14.45 2.54 -19.18
CA SER A 18 13.39 3.11 -20.03
C SER A 18 13.00 4.54 -19.68
N GLY A 19 13.32 5.01 -18.45
CA GLY A 19 12.98 6.35 -17.94
C GLY A 19 12.03 6.35 -16.75
N LYS A 20 11.66 5.16 -16.19
CA LYS A 20 10.76 5.03 -15.05
C LYS A 20 11.23 5.83 -13.83
N SER A 21 12.47 5.61 -13.39
CA SER A 21 13.04 6.26 -12.19
C SER A 21 13.14 7.77 -12.37
N VAL A 22 13.54 8.24 -13.53
CA VAL A 22 13.56 9.68 -13.87
C VAL A 22 12.15 10.27 -13.80
N CYS A 23 11.14 9.56 -14.28
CA CYS A 23 9.74 10.00 -14.17
C CYS A 23 9.30 10.13 -12.72
N ILE A 24 9.59 9.15 -11.87
CA ILE A 24 9.26 9.19 -10.43
C ILE A 24 9.95 10.39 -9.77
N ASN A 25 11.25 10.57 -10.01
CA ASN A 25 11.99 11.72 -9.50
C ASN A 25 11.42 13.06 -10.01
N THR A 26 11.03 13.13 -11.29
CA THR A 26 10.37 14.32 -11.85
C THR A 26 9.04 14.62 -11.16
N ILE A 27 8.25 13.60 -10.83
CA ILE A 27 6.98 13.78 -10.09
C ILE A 27 7.26 14.29 -8.68
N ILE A 28 8.20 13.69 -7.94
CA ILE A 28 8.55 14.13 -6.58
C ILE A 28 9.06 15.57 -6.61
N ASN A 29 10.02 15.89 -7.46
CA ASN A 29 10.53 17.25 -7.59
C ASN A 29 9.42 18.25 -7.96
N SER A 30 8.49 17.88 -8.85
CA SER A 30 7.33 18.74 -9.18
C SER A 30 6.43 19.02 -7.99
N LEU A 31 6.29 18.09 -7.06
CA LEU A 31 5.57 18.29 -5.80
C LEU A 31 6.35 19.22 -4.86
N LEU A 32 7.65 19.00 -4.70
CA LEU A 32 8.52 19.83 -3.86
C LEU A 32 8.59 21.30 -4.33
N TYR A 33 8.51 21.53 -5.65
CA TYR A 33 8.47 22.88 -6.23
C TYR A 33 7.16 23.61 -6.00
N LYS A 34 6.05 22.90 -5.79
CA LYS A 34 4.71 23.50 -5.85
C LYS A 34 3.95 23.47 -4.54
N SER A 35 4.41 22.69 -3.59
CA SER A 35 3.65 22.44 -2.36
C SER A 35 4.55 22.51 -1.14
N THR A 36 4.05 23.09 -0.08
CA THR A 36 4.69 23.10 1.23
C THR A 36 4.45 21.77 1.95
N PRO A 37 5.23 21.45 3.00
CA PRO A 37 5.01 20.26 3.84
C PRO A 37 3.64 20.21 4.51
N ASP A 38 2.98 21.37 4.70
CA ASP A 38 1.64 21.46 5.27
C ASP A 38 0.54 21.17 4.24
N GLU A 39 0.87 21.27 2.95
CA GLU A 39 -0.07 21.00 1.85
C GLU A 39 0.05 19.57 1.34
N VAL A 40 1.29 19.03 1.29
CA VAL A 40 1.56 17.68 0.77
C VAL A 40 2.59 16.96 1.64
N LYS A 41 2.25 15.76 2.04
CA LYS A 41 3.15 14.81 2.68
C LYS A 41 3.43 13.62 1.76
N LEU A 42 4.61 13.04 1.90
CA LEU A 42 5.08 11.90 1.10
C LEU A 42 5.31 10.68 1.98
N LEU A 43 4.85 9.53 1.51
CA LEU A 43 5.24 8.22 2.02
C LEU A 43 5.97 7.48 0.90
N LEU A 44 7.29 7.32 1.04
CA LEU A 44 8.15 6.74 0.01
C LEU A 44 8.54 5.32 0.40
N ILE A 45 8.37 4.39 -0.54
CA ILE A 45 8.67 2.96 -0.39
C ILE A 45 9.64 2.56 -1.50
N ASP A 46 10.87 2.21 -1.12
CA ASP A 46 11.95 1.80 -2.03
C ASP A 46 12.64 0.53 -1.48
N PRO A 47 12.14 -0.67 -1.84
CA PRO A 47 12.70 -1.93 -1.35
C PRO A 47 14.15 -2.19 -1.79
N LYS A 48 14.63 -1.49 -2.82
CA LYS A 48 15.97 -1.65 -3.37
C LYS A 48 17.01 -0.71 -2.78
N VAL A 49 16.58 0.32 -2.06
CA VAL A 49 17.47 1.35 -1.45
C VAL A 49 18.34 2.07 -2.51
N VAL A 50 17.82 2.30 -3.71
CA VAL A 50 18.61 2.84 -4.82
C VAL A 50 18.09 4.21 -5.27
N GLU A 51 16.76 4.32 -5.44
CA GLU A 51 16.17 5.42 -6.20
C GLU A 51 15.67 6.57 -5.31
N LEU A 52 15.17 6.26 -4.08
CA LEU A 52 14.47 7.25 -3.26
C LEU A 52 15.18 7.59 -1.95
N ALA A 53 16.25 6.89 -1.59
CA ALA A 53 16.94 7.06 -0.30
C ALA A 53 17.49 8.50 -0.08
N HIS A 54 17.86 9.21 -1.15
CA HIS A 54 18.39 10.57 -1.09
C HIS A 54 17.35 11.63 -0.66
N TYR A 55 16.04 11.29 -0.73
CA TYR A 55 14.97 12.16 -0.21
C TYR A 55 14.86 12.14 1.33
N ASN A 56 15.56 11.22 2.05
CA ASN A 56 15.52 11.23 3.50
C ASN A 56 15.93 12.61 4.07
N GLY A 57 15.17 13.07 5.06
CA GLY A 57 15.40 14.36 5.73
C GLY A 57 14.68 15.55 5.10
N ILE A 58 13.89 15.41 4.03
CA ILE A 58 13.00 16.48 3.58
C ILE A 58 11.76 16.58 4.50
N PRO A 59 11.25 17.79 4.79
CA PRO A 59 10.14 17.98 5.72
C PRO A 59 8.80 17.46 5.20
N HIS A 60 8.72 17.11 3.94
CA HIS A 60 7.53 16.51 3.33
C HIS A 60 7.35 15.03 3.70
N LEU A 61 8.38 14.32 4.17
CA LEU A 61 8.27 12.91 4.51
C LEU A 61 7.47 12.69 5.80
N LEU A 62 6.61 11.67 5.78
CA LEU A 62 5.89 11.17 6.96
C LEU A 62 6.77 10.25 7.82
N SER A 63 7.66 9.51 7.19
CA SER A 63 8.62 8.62 7.82
C SER A 63 9.90 8.58 6.98
N PRO A 64 11.03 8.08 7.49
CA PRO A 64 12.14 7.70 6.62
C PRO A 64 11.66 6.82 5.47
N VAL A 65 12.35 6.85 4.33
CA VAL A 65 12.04 5.99 3.18
C VAL A 65 12.01 4.53 3.65
N VAL A 66 10.89 3.86 3.37
CA VAL A 66 10.65 2.49 3.80
C VAL A 66 11.33 1.53 2.84
N THR A 67 12.29 0.74 3.34
CA THR A 67 13.14 -0.13 2.51
C THR A 67 12.89 -1.61 2.68
N ASP A 68 12.28 -2.02 3.78
CA ASP A 68 11.94 -3.41 4.05
C ASP A 68 10.52 -3.74 3.53
N PRO A 69 10.32 -4.84 2.78
CA PRO A 69 9.00 -5.18 2.22
C PRO A 69 7.90 -5.42 3.27
N LYS A 70 8.24 -5.98 4.44
CA LYS A 70 7.25 -6.18 5.51
C LYS A 70 6.87 -4.85 6.16
N LYS A 71 7.85 -3.98 6.37
CA LYS A 71 7.60 -2.60 6.82
C LYS A 71 6.80 -1.82 5.80
N ALA A 72 6.97 -2.07 4.51
CA ALA A 72 6.18 -1.47 3.45
C ALA A 72 4.70 -1.89 3.53
N ALA A 73 4.40 -3.16 3.80
CA ALA A 73 3.04 -3.61 4.05
C ALA A 73 2.43 -2.91 5.27
N ASN A 74 3.20 -2.74 6.36
CA ASN A 74 2.76 -1.99 7.54
C ASN A 74 2.51 -0.50 7.23
N ALA A 75 3.35 0.11 6.39
CA ALA A 75 3.16 1.49 5.95
C ALA A 75 1.87 1.67 5.12
N LEU A 76 1.55 0.71 4.26
CA LEU A 76 0.29 0.69 3.51
C LEU A 76 -0.91 0.45 4.44
N ASN A 77 -0.79 -0.42 5.43
CA ASN A 77 -1.82 -0.62 6.46
C ASN A 77 -2.07 0.68 7.26
N TRP A 78 -0.99 1.35 7.68
CA TRP A 78 -1.10 2.67 8.30
C TRP A 78 -1.86 3.66 7.40
N ALA A 79 -1.55 3.70 6.11
CA ALA A 79 -2.23 4.59 5.17
C ALA A 79 -3.74 4.29 5.08
N VAL A 80 -4.14 3.01 5.14
CA VAL A 80 -5.57 2.62 5.21
C VAL A 80 -6.19 3.09 6.52
N ALA A 81 -5.50 2.97 7.65
CA ALA A 81 -5.98 3.45 8.94
C ALA A 81 -6.14 4.98 8.96
N GLU A 82 -5.16 5.71 8.44
CA GLU A 82 -5.22 7.17 8.29
C GLU A 82 -6.38 7.60 7.38
N MET A 83 -6.60 6.93 6.26
CA MET A 83 -7.74 7.15 5.39
C MET A 83 -9.07 7.03 6.17
N ASN A 84 -9.23 5.96 6.96
CA ASN A 84 -10.43 5.74 7.77
C ASN A 84 -10.59 6.79 8.87
N LYS A 85 -9.49 7.23 9.50
CA LYS A 85 -9.47 8.32 10.49
C LYS A 85 -9.96 9.62 9.85
N ARG A 86 -9.50 9.95 8.65
CA ARG A 86 -9.96 11.14 7.91
C ARG A 86 -11.45 11.10 7.61
N TYR A 87 -11.98 9.96 7.18
CA TYR A 87 -13.42 9.80 6.97
C TYR A 87 -14.25 10.01 8.24
N LYS A 88 -13.77 9.55 9.40
CA LYS A 88 -14.43 9.83 10.69
C LYS A 88 -14.46 11.33 10.97
N SER A 89 -13.32 12.03 10.83
CA SER A 89 -13.26 13.48 11.00
C SER A 89 -14.15 14.24 10.00
N PHE A 90 -14.26 13.75 8.76
CA PHE A 90 -15.18 14.33 7.76
C PHE A 90 -16.64 14.18 8.18
N ALA A 91 -17.01 13.01 8.70
CA ALA A 91 -18.37 12.75 9.17
C ALA A 91 -18.75 13.64 10.38
N GLU A 92 -17.82 13.88 11.32
CA GLU A 92 -18.04 14.72 12.50
C GLU A 92 -18.43 16.16 12.14
N ILE A 93 -17.84 16.72 11.08
CA ILE A 93 -18.14 18.08 10.63
C ILE A 93 -19.08 18.15 9.40
N GLY A 94 -19.59 16.97 8.96
CA GLY A 94 -20.59 16.87 7.91
C GLY A 94 -20.06 17.28 6.52
N VAL A 95 -18.85 16.84 6.16
CA VAL A 95 -18.23 17.05 4.83
C VAL A 95 -17.92 15.72 4.15
N LYS A 96 -17.62 15.75 2.83
CA LYS A 96 -17.44 14.54 2.02
C LYS A 96 -16.00 14.30 1.58
N ASP A 97 -15.15 15.30 1.62
CA ASP A 97 -13.80 15.25 1.09
C ASP A 97 -12.87 16.22 1.83
N ILE A 98 -11.56 16.04 1.61
CA ILE A 98 -10.49 16.84 2.22
C ILE A 98 -10.57 18.32 1.87
N THR A 99 -11.05 18.69 0.68
CA THR A 99 -11.14 20.09 0.27
C THR A 99 -12.18 20.80 1.12
N SER A 100 -13.39 20.24 1.20
CA SER A 100 -14.47 20.74 2.05
C SER A 100 -14.11 20.71 3.54
N TYR A 101 -13.33 19.72 3.96
CA TYR A 101 -12.80 19.65 5.33
C TYR A 101 -11.87 20.82 5.61
N ASN A 102 -10.88 21.05 4.76
CA ASN A 102 -9.89 22.10 4.92
C ASN A 102 -10.47 23.52 4.77
N GLU A 103 -11.65 23.68 4.15
CA GLU A 103 -12.37 24.94 4.11
C GLU A 103 -13.09 25.26 5.43
N LYS A 104 -13.54 24.23 6.15
CA LYS A 104 -14.34 24.38 7.38
C LYS A 104 -13.55 24.24 8.67
N SER A 105 -12.49 23.42 8.66
CA SER A 105 -11.67 23.10 9.83
C SER A 105 -10.59 24.16 10.05
N GLU A 106 -10.34 24.50 11.31
CA GLU A 106 -9.19 25.32 11.69
C GLU A 106 -7.88 24.58 11.48
N THR A 107 -7.88 23.24 11.73
CA THR A 107 -6.73 22.38 11.49
C THR A 107 -6.84 21.74 10.12
N LYS A 108 -5.97 22.14 9.19
CA LYS A 108 -5.95 21.61 7.84
C LYS A 108 -5.19 20.28 7.78
N LEU A 109 -5.66 19.38 6.96
CA LEU A 109 -5.01 18.11 6.67
C LEU A 109 -4.21 18.21 5.35
N PRO A 110 -2.93 17.79 5.32
CA PRO A 110 -2.18 17.69 4.07
C PRO A 110 -2.72 16.58 3.18
N LYS A 111 -2.55 16.71 1.88
CA LYS A 111 -2.67 15.58 0.96
C LYS A 111 -1.48 14.63 1.18
N ILE A 112 -1.70 13.34 0.97
CA ILE A 112 -0.64 12.33 1.11
C ILE A 112 -0.42 11.68 -0.25
N VAL A 113 0.84 11.67 -0.71
CA VAL A 113 1.23 10.95 -1.92
C VAL A 113 2.12 9.77 -1.51
N ILE A 114 1.62 8.57 -1.79
CA ILE A 114 2.30 7.31 -1.49
C ILE A 114 2.96 6.84 -2.77
N ILE A 115 4.27 6.65 -2.76
CA ILE A 115 5.05 6.24 -3.92
C ILE A 115 5.74 4.92 -3.64
N ILE A 116 5.47 3.91 -4.47
CA ILE A 116 6.13 2.60 -4.44
C ILE A 116 7.01 2.52 -5.68
N ASP A 117 8.34 2.46 -5.51
CA ASP A 117 9.28 2.40 -6.65
C ASP A 117 9.29 1.04 -7.34
N GLU A 118 9.18 -0.05 -6.57
CA GLU A 118 9.16 -1.40 -7.14
C GLU A 118 8.12 -2.29 -6.46
N LEU A 119 6.94 -2.37 -7.09
CA LEU A 119 5.85 -3.20 -6.59
C LEU A 119 6.20 -4.69 -6.60
N ALA A 120 6.99 -5.17 -7.58
CA ALA A 120 7.32 -6.58 -7.70
C ALA A 120 7.99 -7.14 -6.44
N ASP A 121 8.86 -6.36 -5.79
CA ASP A 121 9.57 -6.82 -4.60
C ASP A 121 8.63 -6.93 -3.38
N LEU A 122 7.60 -6.10 -3.31
CA LEU A 122 6.54 -6.22 -2.28
C LEU A 122 5.64 -7.43 -2.55
N MET A 123 5.25 -7.63 -3.82
CA MET A 123 4.41 -8.78 -4.20
C MET A 123 5.11 -10.12 -4.01
N MET A 124 6.44 -10.17 -4.10
CA MET A 124 7.21 -11.38 -3.80
C MET A 124 7.25 -11.71 -2.30
N ALA A 125 7.15 -10.71 -1.43
CA ALA A 125 7.28 -10.88 0.01
C ALA A 125 5.92 -11.04 0.72
N CYS A 126 4.91 -10.27 0.34
CA CYS A 126 3.62 -10.17 1.04
C CYS A 126 2.48 -9.79 0.07
N ALA A 127 2.29 -10.58 -1.01
CA ALA A 127 1.37 -10.28 -2.11
C ALA A 127 -0.06 -9.96 -1.65
N ASN A 128 -0.66 -10.84 -0.85
CA ASN A 128 -2.07 -10.73 -0.47
C ASN A 128 -2.37 -9.46 0.33
N GLU A 129 -1.48 -9.12 1.27
CA GLU A 129 -1.64 -7.93 2.12
C GLU A 129 -1.45 -6.65 1.32
N VAL A 130 -0.38 -6.59 0.52
CA VAL A 130 -0.06 -5.44 -0.33
C VAL A 130 -1.17 -5.19 -1.35
N GLU A 131 -1.67 -6.24 -2.02
CA GLU A 131 -2.77 -6.12 -2.97
C GLU A 131 -4.05 -5.59 -2.30
N ASP A 132 -4.42 -6.13 -1.12
CA ASP A 132 -5.61 -5.69 -0.38
C ASP A 132 -5.51 -4.21 0.01
N TYR A 133 -4.38 -3.78 0.58
CA TYR A 133 -4.19 -2.38 0.97
C TYR A 133 -4.18 -1.43 -0.23
N ILE A 134 -3.50 -1.80 -1.32
CA ILE A 134 -3.53 -1.01 -2.57
C ILE A 134 -4.97 -0.87 -3.09
N CYS A 135 -5.74 -1.96 -3.10
CA CYS A 135 -7.12 -1.93 -3.57
C CYS A 135 -8.01 -1.04 -2.70
N ARG A 136 -7.93 -1.16 -1.38
CA ARG A 136 -8.70 -0.31 -0.45
C ARG A 136 -8.36 1.17 -0.64
N LEU A 137 -7.08 1.52 -0.71
CA LEU A 137 -6.64 2.88 -0.96
C LEU A 137 -7.13 3.36 -2.34
N ALA A 138 -6.95 2.57 -3.40
CA ALA A 138 -7.35 2.97 -4.75
C ALA A 138 -8.87 3.19 -4.89
N GLN A 139 -9.68 2.47 -4.13
CA GLN A 139 -11.14 2.63 -4.14
C GLN A 139 -11.62 3.87 -3.37
N MET A 140 -10.97 4.21 -2.27
CA MET A 140 -11.53 5.14 -1.31
C MET A 140 -10.65 6.38 -1.04
N ALA A 141 -9.34 6.32 -1.28
CA ALA A 141 -8.41 7.34 -0.79
C ALA A 141 -8.53 8.72 -1.47
N ARG A 142 -9.14 8.80 -2.66
CA ARG A 142 -9.26 10.05 -3.42
C ARG A 142 -9.93 11.16 -2.61
N ALA A 143 -11.08 10.91 -2.01
CA ALA A 143 -11.80 11.91 -1.23
C ALA A 143 -11.07 12.24 0.08
N ALA A 144 -10.29 11.32 0.64
CA ALA A 144 -9.42 11.54 1.79
C ALA A 144 -8.14 12.34 1.45
N GLY A 145 -7.94 12.71 0.18
CA GLY A 145 -6.75 13.43 -0.28
C GLY A 145 -5.48 12.57 -0.31
N MET A 146 -5.62 11.26 -0.51
CA MET A 146 -4.49 10.34 -0.56
C MET A 146 -4.36 9.75 -1.97
N HIS A 147 -3.15 9.69 -2.48
CA HIS A 147 -2.85 9.33 -3.86
C HIS A 147 -1.76 8.28 -3.92
N LEU A 148 -1.94 7.27 -4.80
CA LEU A 148 -0.96 6.21 -5.02
C LEU A 148 -0.23 6.42 -6.35
N ILE A 149 1.09 6.31 -6.31
CA ILE A 149 1.94 6.15 -7.50
C ILE A 149 2.66 4.82 -7.33
N ILE A 150 2.31 3.86 -8.16
CA ILE A 150 2.83 2.49 -8.07
C ILE A 150 3.72 2.26 -9.27
N ALA A 151 5.00 1.97 -9.03
CA ALA A 151 5.93 1.71 -10.10
C ALA A 151 6.47 0.28 -10.08
N THR A 152 6.83 -0.26 -11.24
CA THR A 152 7.51 -1.55 -11.37
C THR A 152 8.33 -1.65 -12.65
N GLN A 153 9.46 -2.35 -12.57
CA GLN A 153 10.27 -2.74 -13.71
C GLN A 153 9.91 -4.14 -14.24
N ARG A 154 9.03 -4.86 -13.52
CA ARG A 154 8.60 -6.23 -13.86
C ARG A 154 7.10 -6.25 -14.19
N PRO A 155 6.71 -5.94 -15.44
CA PRO A 155 5.32 -5.87 -15.85
C PRO A 155 4.73 -7.27 -16.11
N SER A 156 4.77 -8.16 -15.11
CA SER A 156 4.14 -9.48 -15.16
C SER A 156 2.73 -9.46 -14.58
N VAL A 157 1.90 -10.44 -14.93
CA VAL A 157 0.52 -10.55 -14.43
C VAL A 157 0.45 -10.84 -12.93
N ASP A 158 1.51 -11.43 -12.35
CA ASP A 158 1.63 -11.70 -10.92
C ASP A 158 1.95 -10.44 -10.11
N VAL A 159 2.47 -9.40 -10.76
CA VAL A 159 2.79 -8.11 -10.17
C VAL A 159 1.68 -7.09 -10.46
N ILE A 160 1.32 -6.93 -11.72
CA ILE A 160 0.24 -6.05 -12.17
C ILE A 160 -1.01 -6.90 -12.35
N THR A 161 -1.64 -7.25 -11.25
CA THR A 161 -2.82 -8.13 -11.25
C THR A 161 -4.03 -7.45 -11.86
N GLY A 162 -5.03 -8.25 -12.25
CA GLY A 162 -6.29 -7.72 -12.73
C GLY A 162 -7.01 -6.83 -11.71
N VAL A 163 -6.83 -7.12 -10.42
CA VAL A 163 -7.42 -6.37 -9.31
C VAL A 163 -6.78 -5.00 -9.18
N ILE A 164 -5.45 -4.92 -9.22
CA ILE A 164 -4.71 -3.65 -9.22
C ILE A 164 -5.10 -2.80 -10.44
N LYS A 165 -5.13 -3.38 -11.65
CA LYS A 165 -5.50 -2.67 -12.87
C LYS A 165 -6.93 -2.11 -12.85
N ALA A 166 -7.86 -2.82 -12.25
CA ALA A 166 -9.25 -2.37 -12.13
C ALA A 166 -9.39 -1.13 -11.21
N ASN A 167 -8.53 -1.01 -10.21
CA ASN A 167 -8.58 0.06 -9.21
C ASN A 167 -7.61 1.23 -9.49
N VAL A 168 -6.55 0.99 -10.30
CA VAL A 168 -5.56 2.01 -10.71
C VAL A 168 -5.65 2.21 -12.23
N PRO A 169 -6.63 3.00 -12.70
CA PRO A 169 -6.94 3.08 -14.12
C PRO A 169 -6.02 4.01 -14.92
N SER A 170 -5.35 4.98 -14.29
CA SER A 170 -4.38 5.84 -14.99
C SER A 170 -3.03 5.15 -15.05
N ARG A 171 -2.41 5.12 -16.24
CA ARG A 171 -1.22 4.30 -16.48
C ARG A 171 -0.19 5.05 -17.33
N ILE A 172 1.07 4.83 -17.02
CA ILE A 172 2.21 5.21 -17.85
C ILE A 172 2.98 3.93 -18.19
N ALA A 173 3.15 3.65 -19.46
CA ALA A 173 4.05 2.60 -19.93
C ALA A 173 5.26 3.25 -20.62
N PHE A 174 6.45 3.00 -20.09
CA PHE A 174 7.70 3.22 -20.75
C PHE A 174 8.05 2.02 -21.66
N ALA A 175 9.18 2.09 -22.37
CA ALA A 175 9.63 1.01 -23.25
C ALA A 175 9.72 -0.31 -22.47
N VAL A 176 9.19 -1.38 -23.06
CA VAL A 176 9.21 -2.76 -22.57
C VAL A 176 9.76 -3.71 -23.60
N SER A 177 10.13 -4.92 -23.17
CA SER A 177 10.81 -5.90 -24.04
C SER A 177 9.86 -6.64 -24.98
N SER A 178 8.56 -6.74 -24.62
CA SER A 178 7.60 -7.53 -25.38
C SER A 178 6.22 -6.87 -25.48
N GLN A 179 5.45 -7.28 -26.50
CA GLN A 179 4.05 -6.89 -26.62
C GLN A 179 3.19 -7.43 -25.48
N THR A 180 3.58 -8.57 -24.88
CA THR A 180 2.91 -9.14 -23.72
C THR A 180 3.02 -8.20 -22.51
N ASP A 181 4.22 -7.66 -22.27
CA ASP A 181 4.45 -6.69 -21.21
C ASP A 181 3.61 -5.42 -21.42
N SER A 182 3.57 -4.93 -22.67
CA SER A 182 2.72 -3.77 -23.01
C SER A 182 1.26 -4.05 -22.71
N ARG A 183 0.74 -5.24 -23.05
CA ARG A 183 -0.65 -5.64 -22.75
C ARG A 183 -0.88 -5.79 -21.25
N THR A 184 0.11 -6.27 -20.51
CA THR A 184 -0.02 -6.35 -19.03
C THR A 184 -0.23 -4.98 -18.43
N ILE A 185 0.47 -3.94 -18.92
CA ILE A 185 0.36 -2.57 -18.41
C ILE A 185 -0.89 -1.86 -18.95
N LEU A 186 -1.07 -1.83 -20.27
CA LEU A 186 -2.01 -0.96 -20.97
C LEU A 186 -3.27 -1.66 -21.47
N ASP A 187 -3.37 -2.98 -21.34
CA ASP A 187 -4.35 -3.85 -21.98
C ASP A 187 -4.27 -3.84 -23.53
N MET A 188 -3.20 -3.23 -24.08
CA MET A 188 -2.91 -3.14 -25.52
C MET A 188 -1.42 -3.15 -25.78
N GLY A 189 -1.03 -3.48 -27.04
CA GLY A 189 0.35 -3.36 -27.49
C GLY A 189 0.73 -1.90 -27.79
N GLY A 190 2.02 -1.65 -27.92
CA GLY A 190 2.57 -0.35 -28.33
C GLY A 190 3.79 0.10 -27.51
N ALA A 191 3.87 -0.25 -26.24
CA ALA A 191 4.99 0.14 -25.39
C ALA A 191 6.31 -0.58 -25.81
N GLU A 192 6.24 -1.73 -26.46
CA GLU A 192 7.38 -2.42 -27.06
C GLU A 192 8.02 -1.68 -28.26
N LYS A 193 7.35 -0.65 -28.77
CA LYS A 193 7.82 0.17 -29.90
C LYS A 193 8.41 1.51 -29.47
N LEU A 194 8.41 1.78 -28.16
CA LEU A 194 8.96 3.00 -27.60
C LEU A 194 10.49 2.99 -27.64
N LEU A 195 11.08 4.18 -27.77
CA LEU A 195 12.53 4.37 -27.96
C LEU A 195 13.34 4.28 -26.65
N GLY A 196 12.68 4.26 -25.48
CA GLY A 196 13.35 4.37 -24.18
C GLY A 196 13.68 5.82 -23.80
N LYS A 197 14.48 6.00 -22.75
CA LYS A 197 14.94 7.33 -22.28
C LYS A 197 13.80 8.36 -22.08
N GLY A 198 12.67 7.90 -21.52
CA GLY A 198 11.53 8.76 -21.22
C GLY A 198 10.45 8.82 -22.31
N ASP A 199 10.61 8.12 -23.43
CA ASP A 199 9.54 7.91 -24.41
C ASP A 199 8.48 7.00 -23.79
N MET A 200 7.23 7.45 -23.69
CA MET A 200 6.17 6.78 -22.93
C MET A 200 4.82 6.84 -23.61
N LEU A 201 3.97 5.89 -23.26
CA LEU A 201 2.53 5.92 -23.50
C LEU A 201 1.82 6.29 -22.20
N PHE A 202 1.16 7.43 -22.18
CA PHE A 202 0.35 7.93 -21.08
C PHE A 202 -1.12 7.66 -21.35
N TYR A 203 -1.75 6.93 -20.42
CA TYR A 203 -3.14 6.53 -20.52
C TYR A 203 -3.91 6.99 -19.27
N PRO A 204 -4.36 8.25 -19.23
CA PRO A 204 -5.12 8.77 -18.10
C PRO A 204 -6.54 8.22 -18.06
N LEU A 205 -7.11 8.17 -16.87
CA LEU A 205 -8.52 7.80 -16.66
C LEU A 205 -9.44 8.63 -17.58
N GLY A 206 -10.35 7.93 -18.29
CA GLY A 206 -11.33 8.53 -19.20
C GLY A 206 -10.81 8.82 -20.61
N ALA A 207 -9.55 8.57 -20.91
CA ALA A 207 -9.04 8.66 -22.28
C ALA A 207 -9.47 7.45 -23.10
N ALA A 208 -9.82 7.65 -24.37
CA ALA A 208 -10.17 6.57 -25.28
C ALA A 208 -8.96 5.75 -25.75
N LYS A 209 -7.78 6.37 -25.76
CA LYS A 209 -6.50 5.75 -26.20
C LYS A 209 -5.32 6.41 -25.49
N PRO A 210 -4.20 5.70 -25.33
CA PRO A 210 -2.96 6.28 -24.82
C PRO A 210 -2.44 7.41 -25.72
N ILE A 211 -1.74 8.35 -25.10
CA ILE A 211 -1.06 9.46 -25.76
C ILE A 211 0.45 9.20 -25.64
N ARG A 212 1.16 9.24 -26.75
CA ARG A 212 2.63 9.13 -26.73
C ARG A 212 3.24 10.47 -26.34
N LEU A 213 4.07 10.46 -25.33
CA LEU A 213 4.73 11.63 -24.77
C LEU A 213 6.21 11.35 -24.54
N GLN A 214 7.01 12.42 -24.55
CA GLN A 214 8.36 12.39 -24.03
C GLN A 214 8.32 12.91 -22.59
N GLY A 215 8.78 12.11 -21.62
CA GLY A 215 8.95 12.50 -20.22
C GLY A 215 9.97 13.61 -20.06
N ALA A 216 9.73 14.50 -19.12
CA ALA A 216 10.72 15.48 -18.72
C ALA A 216 11.92 14.78 -18.07
N TYR A 217 13.10 15.33 -18.29
CA TYR A 217 14.34 14.84 -17.70
C TYR A 217 14.76 15.78 -16.56
N ILE A 218 15.14 15.19 -15.45
CA ILE A 218 15.84 15.85 -14.36
C ILE A 218 17.10 15.04 -14.06
N SER A 219 18.24 15.71 -13.91
CA SER A 219 19.48 15.07 -13.51
C SER A 219 19.48 14.77 -12.01
N GLU A 220 20.30 13.83 -11.57
CA GLU A 220 20.51 13.56 -10.13
C GLU A 220 21.03 14.82 -9.43
N GLU A 221 22.01 15.52 -10.05
CA GLU A 221 22.56 16.76 -9.51
C GLU A 221 21.51 17.87 -9.32
N ASP A 222 20.56 18.02 -10.27
CA ASP A 222 19.50 19.02 -10.14
C ASP A 222 18.46 18.61 -9.09
N SER A 223 18.18 17.31 -8.98
CA SER A 223 17.32 16.77 -7.92
C SER A 223 17.93 17.00 -6.54
N ASP A 224 19.22 16.74 -6.38
CA ASP A 224 19.94 16.96 -5.12
C ASP A 224 19.94 18.44 -4.72
N LYS A 225 20.12 19.37 -5.67
CA LYS A 225 20.01 20.81 -5.40
C LYS A 225 18.62 21.20 -4.85
N VAL A 226 17.56 20.60 -5.40
CA VAL A 226 16.19 20.83 -4.91
C VAL A 226 16.03 20.28 -3.50
N ILE A 227 16.51 19.06 -3.25
CA ILE A 227 16.45 18.41 -1.96
C ILE A 227 17.21 19.22 -0.91
N ASP A 228 18.42 19.64 -1.21
CA ASP A 228 19.25 20.45 -0.31
C ASP A 228 18.59 21.79 -0.01
N PHE A 229 18.02 22.43 -1.02
CA PHE A 229 17.26 23.66 -0.82
C PHE A 229 16.06 23.46 0.10
N VAL A 230 15.27 22.41 -0.12
CA VAL A 230 14.10 22.09 0.72
C VAL A 230 14.53 21.77 2.17
N LYS A 231 15.63 21.01 2.36
CA LYS A 231 16.18 20.71 3.68
C LYS A 231 16.67 21.97 4.39
N SER A 232 17.29 22.90 3.66
CA SER A 232 17.83 24.14 4.24
C SER A 232 16.78 25.11 4.78
N GLN A 233 15.53 24.94 4.39
CA GLN A 233 14.40 25.77 4.87
C GLN A 233 13.94 25.38 6.29
N VAL A 234 14.32 24.20 6.77
CA VAL A 234 13.97 23.72 8.11
C VAL A 234 15.15 23.94 9.03
N LYS A 235 14.93 24.65 10.15
CA LYS A 235 15.99 25.00 11.11
C LYS A 235 16.31 23.86 12.09
N GLU A 236 15.41 22.92 12.25
CA GLU A 236 15.53 21.77 13.16
C GLU A 236 15.53 20.47 12.34
N GLU A 237 16.13 19.43 12.92
CA GLU A 237 16.09 18.10 12.32
C GLU A 237 14.63 17.65 12.14
N VAL A 238 14.29 17.10 10.97
CA VAL A 238 12.92 16.68 10.67
C VAL A 238 12.49 15.62 11.67
N GLN A 239 11.54 15.97 12.53
CA GLN A 239 10.92 15.01 13.44
C GLN A 239 9.81 14.29 12.69
N TYR A 240 9.98 12.98 12.53
CA TYR A 240 8.95 12.12 12.00
C TYR A 240 7.92 11.79 13.08
N GLU A 241 6.68 11.52 12.72
CA GLU A 241 5.65 11.14 13.69
C GLU A 241 5.95 9.76 14.30
N ASP A 242 6.17 9.71 15.62
CA ASP A 242 6.52 8.48 16.35
C ASP A 242 5.48 7.38 16.14
N GLU A 243 4.20 7.72 16.06
CA GLU A 243 3.10 6.78 15.80
C GLU A 243 3.30 6.04 14.46
N ILE A 244 3.69 6.77 13.41
CA ILE A 244 3.96 6.20 12.08
C ILE A 244 5.18 5.28 12.14
N ILE A 245 6.28 5.76 12.74
CA ILE A 245 7.52 4.98 12.87
C ILE A 245 7.25 3.69 13.66
N GLN A 246 6.54 3.78 14.77
CA GLN A 246 6.19 2.61 15.59
C GLN A 246 5.32 1.62 14.82
N THR A 247 4.33 2.10 14.08
CA THR A 247 3.45 1.24 13.26
C THR A 247 4.23 0.55 12.15
N ILE A 248 5.09 1.28 11.44
CA ILE A 248 5.93 0.73 10.37
C ILE A 248 6.99 -0.25 10.95
N SER A 249 7.54 0.04 12.11
CA SER A 249 8.63 -0.74 12.73
C SER A 249 8.14 -1.97 13.51
N LYS A 250 6.86 -2.05 13.83
CA LYS A 250 6.29 -3.25 14.45
C LYS A 250 6.65 -4.43 13.57
N THR A 251 7.53 -5.29 14.06
CA THR A 251 7.73 -6.61 13.45
C THR A 251 6.35 -7.22 13.42
N THR A 252 5.83 -7.50 12.24
CA THR A 252 4.55 -8.18 12.12
C THR A 252 4.74 -9.63 12.57
N ASN A 253 4.78 -9.85 13.88
CA ASN A 253 3.96 -10.90 14.38
C ASN A 253 2.55 -10.41 14.05
N ILE A 254 1.95 -10.97 13.03
CA ILE A 254 0.54 -10.79 12.72
C ILE A 254 -0.23 -11.26 13.95
N LYS A 255 -0.27 -10.43 14.97
CA LYS A 255 -1.39 -10.43 15.90
C LYS A 255 -2.43 -9.65 15.14
N ASN A 256 -3.35 -10.40 14.52
CA ASN A 256 -4.65 -9.91 14.15
C ASN A 256 -5.21 -9.15 15.36
N ASP A 257 -5.10 -7.82 15.38
CA ASP A 257 -5.90 -6.97 16.28
C ASP A 257 -7.34 -6.81 15.76
N ASP A 258 -7.74 -7.58 14.77
CA ASP A 258 -9.09 -8.11 14.61
C ASP A 258 -9.10 -9.51 15.26
N VAL A 259 -9.08 -9.55 16.57
CA VAL A 259 -9.54 -10.76 17.28
C VAL A 259 -10.98 -10.94 16.81
N ASP A 260 -11.19 -11.94 15.95
CA ASP A 260 -12.54 -12.25 15.45
C ASP A 260 -13.45 -12.38 16.69
N GLU A 261 -14.56 -11.63 16.70
CA GLU A 261 -15.49 -11.59 17.84
C GLU A 261 -15.90 -12.98 18.35
N PHE A 262 -15.78 -14.01 17.50
CA PHE A 262 -16.06 -15.40 17.84
C PHE A 262 -14.83 -16.20 18.28
N LEU A 263 -13.62 -15.62 18.32
CA LEU A 263 -12.42 -16.43 18.53
C LEU A 263 -12.38 -17.06 19.92
N GLU A 264 -12.68 -16.34 20.97
CA GLU A 264 -12.68 -16.88 22.34
C GLU A 264 -13.77 -17.92 22.52
N ASP A 265 -14.99 -17.64 22.07
CA ASP A 265 -16.09 -18.59 22.07
C ASP A 265 -15.79 -19.83 21.22
N ALA A 266 -15.10 -19.66 20.08
CA ALA A 266 -14.73 -20.74 19.19
C ALA A 266 -13.62 -21.61 19.79
N ILE A 267 -12.66 -21.04 20.52
CA ILE A 267 -11.64 -21.76 21.28
C ILE A 267 -12.32 -22.67 22.32
N ALA A 268 -13.16 -22.09 23.17
CA ALA A 268 -13.87 -22.86 24.19
C ALA A 268 -14.70 -24.01 23.57
N PHE A 269 -15.39 -23.73 22.46
CA PHE A 269 -16.18 -24.74 21.74
C PHE A 269 -15.31 -25.85 21.13
N VAL A 270 -14.16 -25.52 20.51
CA VAL A 270 -13.23 -26.48 19.92
C VAL A 270 -12.59 -27.37 21.01
N VAL A 271 -12.14 -26.79 22.12
CA VAL A 271 -11.56 -27.54 23.24
C VAL A 271 -12.61 -28.46 23.86
N GLN A 272 -13.84 -27.99 24.06
CA GLN A 272 -14.94 -28.80 24.59
C GLN A 272 -15.34 -29.96 23.65
N SER A 273 -15.32 -29.71 22.32
CA SER A 273 -15.68 -30.74 21.32
C SER A 273 -14.57 -31.75 21.06
N GLY A 274 -13.31 -31.46 21.45
CA GLY A 274 -12.15 -32.28 21.20
C GLY A 274 -11.70 -32.34 19.75
N GLN A 275 -12.23 -31.48 18.86
CA GLN A 275 -11.96 -31.52 17.43
C GLN A 275 -11.94 -30.10 16.83
N GLY A 276 -10.85 -29.74 16.12
CA GLY A 276 -10.72 -28.50 15.37
C GLY A 276 -11.18 -28.65 13.92
N SER A 277 -12.41 -28.23 13.59
CA SER A 277 -12.97 -28.34 12.24
C SER A 277 -13.59 -27.05 11.77
N SER A 278 -13.11 -26.50 10.62
CA SER A 278 -13.70 -25.32 10.00
C SER A 278 -15.19 -25.51 9.66
N SER A 279 -15.59 -26.70 9.20
CA SER A 279 -16.99 -27.02 8.92
C SER A 279 -17.89 -27.02 10.15
N MET A 280 -17.33 -27.33 11.32
CA MET A 280 -18.06 -27.30 12.59
C MET A 280 -18.27 -25.85 13.04
N LEU A 281 -17.25 -25.00 12.94
CA LEU A 281 -17.34 -23.58 13.23
C LEU A 281 -18.27 -22.86 12.27
N GLN A 282 -18.26 -23.17 10.96
CA GLN A 282 -19.22 -22.64 9.99
C GLN A 282 -20.68 -22.87 10.43
N ARG A 283 -20.98 -24.10 10.85
CA ARG A 283 -22.36 -24.46 11.27
C ARG A 283 -22.75 -23.82 12.61
N LYS A 284 -21.80 -23.75 13.55
CA LYS A 284 -22.06 -23.21 14.90
C LYS A 284 -22.32 -21.70 14.85
N TYR A 285 -21.45 -20.96 14.14
CA TYR A 285 -21.47 -19.49 14.12
C TYR A 285 -22.13 -18.90 12.86
N LYS A 286 -22.59 -19.74 11.92
CA LYS A 286 -23.19 -19.34 10.64
C LYS A 286 -22.29 -18.41 9.81
N ILE A 287 -20.97 -18.68 9.81
CA ILE A 287 -19.93 -17.91 9.14
C ILE A 287 -19.46 -18.60 7.85
N GLY A 288 -18.84 -17.83 6.95
CA GLY A 288 -18.27 -18.37 5.71
C GLY A 288 -17.03 -19.24 5.94
N PHE A 289 -16.69 -20.10 4.97
CA PHE A 289 -15.55 -21.02 5.05
C PHE A 289 -14.23 -20.32 5.38
N ASN A 290 -13.93 -19.21 4.70
CA ASN A 290 -12.69 -18.46 4.89
C ASN A 290 -12.56 -17.87 6.31
N ARG A 291 -13.66 -17.44 6.93
CA ARG A 291 -13.66 -16.93 8.30
C ARG A 291 -13.46 -18.08 9.30
N ALA A 292 -14.13 -19.23 9.08
CA ALA A 292 -13.96 -20.41 9.92
C ALA A 292 -12.54 -21.01 9.81
N ALA A 293 -11.94 -21.00 8.63
CA ALA A 293 -10.57 -21.43 8.43
C ALA A 293 -9.57 -20.55 9.19
N ARG A 294 -9.71 -19.23 9.11
CA ARG A 294 -8.87 -18.27 9.86
C ARG A 294 -8.97 -18.47 11.38
N LEU A 295 -10.17 -18.73 11.91
CA LEU A 295 -10.35 -19.06 13.34
C LEU A 295 -9.54 -20.30 13.74
N ILE A 296 -9.57 -21.35 12.93
CA ILE A 296 -8.79 -22.59 13.20
C ILE A 296 -7.29 -22.32 13.06
N ASP A 297 -6.85 -21.52 12.09
CA ASP A 297 -5.44 -21.17 11.91
C ASP A 297 -4.93 -20.35 13.09
N SER A 298 -5.71 -19.39 13.60
CA SER A 298 -5.40 -18.63 14.82
C SER A 298 -5.32 -19.51 16.07
N MET A 299 -6.10 -20.60 16.13
CA MET A 299 -6.00 -21.56 17.22
C MET A 299 -4.75 -22.44 17.11
N GLU A 300 -4.28 -22.75 15.88
CA GLU A 300 -3.00 -23.46 15.68
C GLU A 300 -1.82 -22.57 16.12
N GLU A 301 -1.81 -21.30 15.73
CA GLU A 301 -0.77 -20.33 16.12
C GLU A 301 -0.69 -20.17 17.65
N ARG A 302 -1.81 -20.30 18.35
CA ARG A 302 -1.88 -20.25 19.81
C ARG A 302 -1.58 -21.60 20.47
N GLY A 303 -1.28 -22.65 19.70
CA GLY A 303 -0.99 -23.98 20.21
C GLY A 303 -2.22 -24.73 20.78
N ILE A 304 -3.43 -24.29 20.46
CA ILE A 304 -4.69 -24.90 20.93
C ILE A 304 -5.05 -26.12 20.11
N VAL A 305 -4.79 -26.08 18.81
CA VAL A 305 -4.97 -27.21 17.87
C VAL A 305 -3.68 -27.52 17.13
N GLY A 306 -3.52 -28.77 16.71
CA GLY A 306 -2.38 -29.24 15.93
C GLY A 306 -2.46 -28.83 14.45
N PRO A 307 -1.39 -29.10 13.68
CA PRO A 307 -1.31 -28.75 12.27
C PRO A 307 -2.36 -29.46 11.42
N SER A 308 -2.60 -28.92 10.22
CA SER A 308 -3.55 -29.49 9.27
C SER A 308 -3.10 -30.87 8.76
N GLU A 309 -3.94 -31.88 8.91
CA GLU A 309 -3.73 -33.23 8.37
C GLU A 309 -4.66 -33.50 7.17
N GLY A 310 -4.76 -32.54 6.25
CA GLY A 310 -5.62 -32.63 5.07
C GLY A 310 -7.09 -32.40 5.40
N SER A 311 -7.99 -33.31 5.01
CA SER A 311 -9.45 -33.16 5.24
C SER A 311 -9.95 -33.60 6.61
N LYS A 312 -9.06 -34.07 7.49
CA LYS A 312 -9.43 -34.49 8.85
C LYS A 312 -9.52 -33.30 9.80
N PRO A 313 -10.42 -33.35 10.81
CA PRO A 313 -10.41 -32.36 11.89
C PRO A 313 -9.05 -32.30 12.59
N ARG A 314 -8.56 -31.10 12.90
CA ARG A 314 -7.30 -30.92 13.65
C ARG A 314 -7.45 -31.43 15.08
N LYS A 315 -6.39 -32.01 15.61
CA LYS A 315 -6.35 -32.53 16.97
C LYS A 315 -6.27 -31.37 17.98
N VAL A 316 -7.08 -31.38 19.02
CA VAL A 316 -6.98 -30.41 20.11
C VAL A 316 -5.81 -30.81 21.02
N LEU A 317 -4.97 -29.84 21.36
CA LEU A 317 -3.72 -30.02 22.09
C LEU A 317 -3.81 -29.70 23.58
N ILE A 318 -4.82 -28.91 23.99
CA ILE A 318 -5.02 -28.43 25.37
C ILE A 318 -6.33 -28.94 25.94
N THR A 319 -6.39 -28.98 27.27
CA THR A 319 -7.59 -29.34 28.04
C THR A 319 -8.34 -28.08 28.49
N MET A 320 -9.61 -28.24 28.95
CA MET A 320 -10.38 -27.14 29.51
C MET A 320 -9.74 -26.54 30.78
N GLU A 321 -9.02 -27.34 31.54
CA GLU A 321 -8.30 -26.88 32.75
C GLU A 321 -7.09 -25.99 32.38
N GLU A 322 -6.39 -26.34 31.31
CA GLU A 322 -5.27 -25.52 30.76
C GLU A 322 -5.79 -24.23 30.13
N LEU A 323 -6.92 -24.28 29.43
CA LEU A 323 -7.55 -23.09 28.87
C LEU A 323 -7.92 -22.08 29.96
N SER A 324 -8.55 -22.55 31.06
CA SER A 324 -8.93 -21.68 32.20
C SER A 324 -7.73 -21.03 32.90
N LYS A 325 -6.54 -21.63 32.83
CA LYS A 325 -5.31 -21.02 33.37
C LYS A 325 -4.73 -19.94 32.45
N LEU A 326 -4.92 -20.08 31.14
CA LEU A 326 -4.48 -19.08 30.15
C LEU A 326 -5.37 -17.83 30.12
N GLU A 327 -6.64 -17.94 30.56
CA GLU A 327 -7.57 -16.82 30.66
C GLU A 327 -7.47 -16.06 31.99
N GLY A 328 -6.71 -16.57 32.97
CA GLY A 328 -6.57 -16.01 34.33
C GLY A 328 -5.26 -15.25 34.60
N GLU A 329 -4.36 -15.15 33.62
CA GLU A 329 -3.17 -14.30 33.63
C GLU A 329 -3.38 -13.08 32.68
#